data_36b37a11beae64eec20179eb993be32a
#
_entry.id   36b37a11beae64eec20179eb993be32a
#
_cell.length_a   1.000
_cell.length_b   1.000
_cell.length_c   1.000
_cell.angle_alpha   90.00
_cell.angle_beta   90.00
_cell.angle_gamma   90.00
#
_symmetry.space_group_name_H-M   'P 1'
#
loop_
_entity.id
_entity.type
_entity.pdbx_description
1 polymer ?
#
loop_
_entity_poly.entity_id
_entity_poly.type
_entity_poly.pdbx_seq_one_letter_code
_entity_poly.pdbx_strand_id
1 'polypeptide(L)'
;MVPRRIVVTLLTAGLLVTGAAAPAQAAGESPEVTDGPCQYTETPDEPAARPVPLPRDPRHTPDHGTASTTLITNVGLIPLRLDRAQAPCTVQSFLHLVRRGFYNRTICHRLTTYPTLKVLQCGDPSGTGEGGPGYRYKDELPTDLPPAPTDPTGERDVYARGVLAMANAGPDTNGSQFFLVFGDSALRPNYTIFGSVRPLGLRALDRVAAGGVAPTPEDPAPVDGAPAIRTEIFLALPL
;
A
#
# COMPACT_ATOMS: atom_id res chain seq x y z
N MET A 1 63.41 -69.58 38.92
CA MET A 1 63.53 -68.15 38.64
C MET A 1 63.09 -67.98 37.21
N VAL A 2 61.90 -67.41 36.97
CA VAL A 2 61.31 -67.18 35.64
C VAL A 2 61.20 -65.67 35.44
N PRO A 3 61.76 -65.11 34.44
CA PRO A 3 61.63 -63.62 34.18
C PRO A 3 60.30 -63.30 33.62
N ARG A 4 59.72 -62.32 34.23
CA ARG A 4 58.40 -61.72 33.88
C ARG A 4 58.59 -60.77 32.66
N ARG A 5 57.93 -61.07 31.53
CA ARG A 5 57.90 -60.20 30.34
C ARG A 5 56.88 -59.09 30.55
N ILE A 6 57.32 -57.82 30.42
CA ILE A 6 56.49 -56.65 30.43
C ILE A 6 56.00 -56.43 28.99
N VAL A 7 54.69 -56.44 28.78
CA VAL A 7 54.05 -56.05 27.51
C VAL A 7 53.68 -54.54 27.62
N VAL A 8 54.30 -53.72 26.80
CA VAL A 8 53.96 -52.34 26.68
C VAL A 8 52.91 -52.19 25.56
N THR A 9 51.71 -51.83 25.94
CA THR A 9 50.63 -51.59 25.02
C THR A 9 50.67 -50.09 24.65
N LEU A 10 50.99 -49.78 23.40
CA LEU A 10 50.89 -48.45 22.84
C LEU A 10 49.40 -48.08 22.50
N LEU A 11 48.83 -47.17 23.24
CA LEU A 11 47.53 -46.56 22.91
C LEU A 11 47.78 -45.47 21.89
N THR A 12 47.32 -45.66 20.65
CA THR A 12 47.23 -44.61 19.62
C THR A 12 45.91 -43.86 19.83
N ALA A 13 46.01 -42.61 20.30
CA ALA A 13 44.86 -41.70 20.38
C ALA A 13 44.58 -41.14 18.98
N GLY A 14 43.49 -41.62 18.37
CA GLY A 14 42.95 -41.04 17.13
C GLY A 14 42.21 -39.72 17.43
N LEU A 15 42.73 -38.62 16.92
CA LEU A 15 42.03 -37.31 16.94
C LEU A 15 40.91 -37.31 15.88
N LEU A 16 39.67 -37.44 16.33
CA LEU A 16 38.49 -37.19 15.50
C LEU A 16 38.32 -35.69 15.38
N VAL A 17 38.70 -35.11 14.24
CA VAL A 17 38.35 -33.74 13.87
C VAL A 17 36.91 -33.71 13.36
N THR A 18 35.96 -33.38 14.24
CA THR A 18 34.59 -33.08 13.84
C THR A 18 34.56 -31.69 13.18
N GLY A 19 34.62 -31.66 11.87
CA GLY A 19 34.38 -30.42 11.09
C GLY A 19 32.92 -29.97 11.28
N ALA A 20 32.69 -28.95 12.08
CA ALA A 20 31.41 -28.27 12.13
C ALA A 20 31.22 -27.54 10.77
N ALA A 21 30.31 -28.04 9.96
CA ALA A 21 29.84 -27.29 8.77
C ALA A 21 29.11 -26.04 9.27
N ALA A 22 29.67 -24.86 8.96
CA ALA A 22 28.98 -23.60 9.17
C ALA A 22 27.67 -23.63 8.35
N PRO A 23 26.55 -23.15 8.91
CA PRO A 23 25.33 -23.01 8.12
C PRO A 23 25.60 -22.08 6.93
N ALA A 24 25.34 -22.55 5.72
CA ALA A 24 25.33 -21.71 4.53
C ALA A 24 24.33 -20.57 4.79
N GLN A 25 24.81 -19.34 4.87
CA GLN A 25 23.97 -18.17 4.85
C GLN A 25 23.23 -18.22 3.52
N ALA A 26 21.90 -18.31 3.58
CA ALA A 26 21.06 -18.14 2.41
C ALA A 26 21.40 -16.75 1.85
N ALA A 27 22.01 -16.72 0.67
CA ALA A 27 22.17 -15.49 -0.09
C ALA A 27 20.75 -14.95 -0.29
N GLY A 28 20.45 -13.79 0.28
CA GLY A 28 19.15 -13.14 0.10
C GLY A 28 18.93 -13.01 -1.41
N GLU A 29 17.88 -13.62 -1.92
CA GLU A 29 17.48 -13.41 -3.30
C GLU A 29 17.24 -11.91 -3.51
N SER A 30 17.78 -11.38 -4.61
CA SER A 30 17.49 -9.99 -5.00
C SER A 30 16.00 -9.84 -5.21
N PRO A 31 15.38 -8.70 -4.79
CA PRO A 31 13.96 -8.47 -5.00
C PRO A 31 13.55 -8.70 -6.46
N GLU A 32 12.46 -9.41 -6.69
CA GLU A 32 11.92 -9.60 -8.03
C GLU A 32 11.40 -8.26 -8.57
N VAL A 33 11.75 -7.96 -9.82
CA VAL A 33 11.24 -6.80 -10.57
C VAL A 33 10.63 -7.31 -11.86
N THR A 34 9.42 -6.84 -12.17
CA THR A 34 8.76 -7.22 -13.43
C THR A 34 9.43 -6.59 -14.64
N ASP A 35 9.44 -7.29 -15.78
CA ASP A 35 10.12 -6.86 -17.02
C ASP A 35 9.35 -5.83 -17.86
N GLY A 36 8.13 -5.49 -17.47
CA GLY A 36 7.27 -4.56 -18.20
C GLY A 36 7.53 -3.09 -17.85
N PRO A 37 6.75 -2.17 -18.43
CA PRO A 37 6.95 -0.73 -18.26
C PRO A 37 6.65 -0.23 -16.83
N CYS A 38 5.85 -0.96 -16.05
CA CYS A 38 5.46 -0.55 -14.70
C CYS A 38 6.51 -0.88 -13.64
N GLN A 39 7.37 -1.87 -13.88
CA GLN A 39 8.48 -2.24 -13.00
C GLN A 39 8.06 -2.43 -11.54
N TYR A 40 7.05 -3.30 -11.31
CA TYR A 40 6.65 -3.67 -9.95
C TYR A 40 7.80 -4.39 -9.25
N THR A 41 8.28 -3.82 -8.14
CA THR A 41 9.45 -4.29 -7.41
C THR A 41 9.02 -4.85 -6.05
N GLU A 42 9.37 -6.09 -5.76
CA GLU A 42 9.12 -6.69 -4.45
C GLU A 42 9.80 -5.90 -3.33
N THR A 43 9.17 -5.90 -2.16
CA THR A 43 9.71 -5.31 -0.93
C THR A 43 9.84 -6.39 0.15
N PRO A 44 10.90 -7.23 0.12
CA PRO A 44 11.06 -8.34 1.06
C PRO A 44 11.09 -7.90 2.53
N ASP A 45 11.61 -6.71 2.81
CA ASP A 45 11.65 -6.12 4.16
C ASP A 45 10.29 -5.56 4.61
N GLU A 46 9.34 -5.39 3.67
CA GLU A 46 7.97 -4.94 3.92
C GLU A 46 7.00 -5.95 3.30
N PRO A 47 6.84 -7.11 3.91
CA PRO A 47 6.04 -8.19 3.32
C PRO A 47 4.57 -7.79 3.20
N ALA A 48 3.87 -8.41 2.25
CA ALA A 48 2.46 -8.13 2.03
C ALA A 48 1.63 -8.34 3.31
N ALA A 49 0.86 -7.33 3.70
CA ALA A 49 -0.12 -7.42 4.80
C ALA A 49 -1.20 -8.49 4.52
N ARG A 50 -1.39 -8.82 3.24
CA ARG A 50 -2.17 -9.97 2.75
C ARG A 50 -1.43 -10.54 1.54
N PRO A 51 -1.13 -11.84 1.50
CA PRO A 51 -0.38 -12.45 0.40
C PRO A 51 -1.03 -12.21 -0.95
N VAL A 52 -0.27 -11.67 -1.88
CA VAL A 52 -0.66 -11.43 -3.26
C VAL A 52 0.58 -11.49 -4.15
N PRO A 53 0.49 -12.12 -5.34
CA PRO A 53 1.62 -12.12 -6.28
C PRO A 53 1.79 -10.75 -6.91
N LEU A 54 2.96 -10.49 -7.49
CA LEU A 54 3.19 -9.30 -8.32
C LEU A 54 2.13 -9.17 -9.42
N PRO A 55 1.75 -7.95 -9.80
CA PRO A 55 0.91 -7.73 -10.98
C PRO A 55 1.60 -8.23 -12.23
N ARG A 56 0.83 -8.73 -13.20
CA ARG A 56 1.39 -8.92 -14.56
C ARG A 56 1.77 -7.56 -15.12
N ASP A 57 2.93 -7.49 -15.75
CA ASP A 57 3.46 -6.28 -16.35
C ASP A 57 3.75 -6.49 -17.84
N PRO A 58 2.71 -6.47 -18.70
CA PRO A 58 2.87 -6.72 -20.12
C PRO A 58 3.61 -5.56 -20.79
N ARG A 59 4.30 -5.81 -21.89
CA ARG A 59 5.03 -4.81 -22.67
C ARG A 59 4.21 -3.57 -23.05
N HIS A 60 2.89 -3.72 -23.13
CA HIS A 60 1.93 -2.65 -23.40
C HIS A 60 0.87 -2.65 -22.30
N THR A 61 1.08 -1.82 -21.29
CA THR A 61 0.06 -1.55 -20.28
C THR A 61 -1.05 -0.70 -20.91
N PRO A 62 -2.36 -1.03 -20.69
CA PRO A 62 -3.45 -0.20 -21.23
C PRO A 62 -3.38 1.22 -20.67
N ASP A 63 -3.06 2.18 -21.52
CA ASP A 63 -2.77 3.58 -21.22
C ASP A 63 -3.85 4.57 -21.72
N HIS A 64 -5.00 4.06 -22.13
CA HIS A 64 -6.14 4.88 -22.58
C HIS A 64 -7.48 4.30 -22.15
N GLY A 65 -8.51 5.16 -22.18
CA GLY A 65 -9.84 4.82 -21.71
C GLY A 65 -9.92 4.73 -20.18
N THR A 66 -11.01 4.15 -19.70
CA THR A 66 -11.28 4.05 -18.26
C THR A 66 -11.66 2.64 -17.85
N ALA A 67 -11.45 2.33 -16.58
CA ALA A 67 -12.00 1.15 -15.92
C ALA A 67 -12.90 1.60 -14.76
N SER A 68 -13.70 0.69 -14.25
CA SER A 68 -14.58 0.95 -13.12
C SER A 68 -14.42 -0.11 -12.04
N THR A 69 -14.59 0.31 -10.80
CA THR A 69 -14.60 -0.56 -9.62
C THR A 69 -15.63 -0.01 -8.64
N THR A 70 -16.30 -0.86 -7.91
CA THR A 70 -17.16 -0.41 -6.80
C THR A 70 -16.68 -1.01 -5.49
N LEU A 71 -16.42 -0.15 -4.51
CA LEU A 71 -16.22 -0.57 -3.13
C LEU A 71 -17.59 -0.69 -2.46
N ILE A 72 -17.94 -1.89 -1.99
CA ILE A 72 -19.13 -2.17 -1.19
C ILE A 72 -18.75 -2.02 0.26
N THR A 73 -19.31 -1.01 0.92
CA THR A 73 -18.94 -0.66 2.30
C THR A 73 -20.16 -0.66 3.23
N ASN A 74 -19.91 -0.68 4.53
CA ASN A 74 -20.96 -0.49 5.56
C ASN A 74 -21.61 0.90 5.53
N VAL A 75 -20.95 1.89 4.90
CA VAL A 75 -21.47 3.27 4.75
C VAL A 75 -22.14 3.52 3.40
N GLY A 76 -22.18 2.51 2.53
CA GLY A 76 -22.80 2.56 1.20
C GLY A 76 -21.84 2.17 0.09
N LEU A 77 -22.31 2.29 -1.15
CA LEU A 77 -21.50 2.00 -2.34
C LEU A 77 -20.61 3.20 -2.66
N ILE A 78 -19.34 2.93 -2.98
CA ILE A 78 -18.38 3.91 -3.47
C ILE A 78 -17.90 3.48 -4.86
N PRO A 79 -18.66 3.82 -5.92
CA PRO A 79 -18.22 3.57 -7.28
C PRO A 79 -17.07 4.49 -7.66
N LEU A 80 -16.03 3.90 -8.27
CA LEU A 80 -14.82 4.55 -8.72
C LEU A 80 -14.72 4.48 -10.25
N ARG A 81 -14.26 5.55 -10.87
CA ARG A 81 -13.81 5.59 -12.25
C ARG A 81 -12.29 5.70 -12.25
N LEU A 82 -11.62 4.76 -12.88
CA LEU A 82 -10.17 4.69 -12.96
C LEU A 82 -9.72 5.21 -14.32
N ASP A 83 -8.70 6.05 -14.36
CA ASP A 83 -8.22 6.72 -15.57
C ASP A 83 -6.87 6.15 -16.00
N ARG A 84 -6.90 5.32 -17.06
CA ARG A 84 -5.70 4.68 -17.58
C ARG A 84 -4.76 5.64 -18.31
N ALA A 85 -5.29 6.72 -18.87
CA ALA A 85 -4.46 7.70 -19.57
C ALA A 85 -3.60 8.50 -18.58
N GLN A 86 -4.13 8.71 -17.37
CA GLN A 86 -3.44 9.47 -16.34
C GLN A 86 -2.42 8.62 -15.57
N ALA A 87 -2.75 7.36 -15.26
CA ALA A 87 -1.92 6.51 -14.43
C ALA A 87 -2.11 5.01 -14.80
N PRO A 88 -1.58 4.56 -15.95
CA PRO A 88 -1.78 3.22 -16.46
C PRO A 88 -1.27 2.13 -15.51
N CYS A 89 -0.08 2.29 -14.92
CA CYS A 89 0.51 1.31 -14.02
C CYS A 89 -0.22 1.24 -12.68
N THR A 90 -0.63 2.37 -12.16
CA THR A 90 -1.43 2.45 -10.93
C THR A 90 -2.80 1.80 -11.12
N VAL A 91 -3.48 2.09 -12.23
CA VAL A 91 -4.77 1.45 -12.54
C VAL A 91 -4.61 -0.06 -12.70
N GLN A 92 -3.53 -0.52 -13.34
CA GLN A 92 -3.22 -1.94 -13.48
C GLN A 92 -3.01 -2.61 -12.12
N SER A 93 -2.16 -2.04 -11.24
CA SER A 93 -1.90 -2.52 -9.89
C SER A 93 -3.18 -2.55 -9.06
N PHE A 94 -3.94 -1.44 -9.04
CA PHE A 94 -5.19 -1.36 -8.28
C PHE A 94 -6.21 -2.42 -8.72
N LEU A 95 -6.41 -2.62 -10.03
CA LEU A 95 -7.30 -3.65 -10.55
C LEU A 95 -6.79 -5.07 -10.27
N HIS A 96 -5.48 -5.29 -10.27
CA HIS A 96 -4.90 -6.56 -9.84
C HIS A 96 -5.26 -6.85 -8.39
N LEU A 97 -5.05 -5.92 -7.48
CA LEU A 97 -5.38 -6.05 -6.06
C LEU A 97 -6.89 -6.27 -5.83
N VAL A 98 -7.75 -5.55 -6.56
CA VAL A 98 -9.21 -5.75 -6.55
C VAL A 98 -9.57 -7.18 -6.95
N ARG A 99 -9.06 -7.68 -8.08
CA ARG A 99 -9.34 -9.04 -8.56
C ARG A 99 -8.83 -10.13 -7.63
N ARG A 100 -7.78 -9.87 -6.87
CA ARG A 100 -7.23 -10.77 -5.85
C ARG A 100 -7.94 -10.68 -4.51
N GLY A 101 -8.96 -9.82 -4.38
CA GLY A 101 -9.68 -9.62 -3.14
C GLY A 101 -8.85 -8.97 -2.03
N PHE A 102 -7.75 -8.29 -2.41
CA PHE A 102 -6.82 -7.68 -1.46
C PHE A 102 -7.50 -6.68 -0.54
N TYR A 103 -8.45 -5.91 -1.07
CA TYR A 103 -9.19 -4.88 -0.33
C TYR A 103 -10.43 -5.42 0.41
N ASN A 104 -10.79 -6.70 0.23
CA ASN A 104 -11.98 -7.26 0.85
C ASN A 104 -11.80 -7.39 2.37
N ARG A 105 -12.83 -7.01 3.13
CA ARG A 105 -12.83 -7.03 4.60
C ARG A 105 -11.67 -6.23 5.20
N THR A 106 -11.42 -5.04 4.63
CA THR A 106 -10.42 -4.09 5.12
C THR A 106 -11.12 -2.82 5.60
N ILE A 107 -10.43 -2.05 6.44
CA ILE A 107 -10.95 -0.78 6.93
C ILE A 107 -10.25 0.40 6.26
N CYS A 108 -10.93 1.53 6.20
CA CYS A 108 -10.28 2.81 5.99
C CYS A 108 -9.78 3.30 7.35
N HIS A 109 -8.47 3.28 7.53
CA HIS A 109 -7.83 3.44 8.85
C HIS A 109 -7.60 4.88 9.25
N ARG A 110 -7.66 5.85 8.31
CA ARG A 110 -7.39 7.27 8.60
C ARG A 110 -8.37 8.18 7.90
N LEU A 111 -8.87 9.15 8.65
CA LEU A 111 -9.65 10.29 8.18
C LEU A 111 -8.93 11.58 8.60
N THR A 112 -8.83 12.54 7.69
CA THR A 112 -8.35 13.89 8.02
C THR A 112 -9.43 14.91 7.75
N THR A 113 -9.63 15.85 8.67
CA THR A 113 -10.66 16.89 8.61
C THR A 113 -10.08 18.30 8.75
N TYR A 114 -8.79 18.46 8.44
CA TYR A 114 -8.18 19.81 8.42
C TYR A 114 -8.88 20.70 7.41
N PRO A 115 -8.90 22.01 7.58
CA PRO A 115 -9.43 22.96 6.59
C PRO A 115 -8.83 22.74 5.19
N THR A 116 -7.54 22.38 5.13
CA THR A 116 -6.76 22.22 3.90
C THR A 116 -6.46 20.76 3.53
N LEU A 117 -6.93 19.77 4.29
CA LEU A 117 -6.71 18.34 4.00
C LEU A 117 -7.92 17.52 4.45
N LYS A 118 -8.68 17.02 3.49
CA LYS A 118 -9.97 16.34 3.69
C LYS A 118 -9.98 15.02 2.92
N VAL A 119 -9.39 13.98 3.50
CA VAL A 119 -9.24 12.68 2.86
C VAL A 119 -9.64 11.53 3.77
N LEU A 120 -10.14 10.46 3.16
CA LEU A 120 -10.34 9.15 3.77
C LEU A 120 -9.31 8.19 3.15
N GLN A 121 -8.40 7.66 3.94
CA GLN A 121 -7.34 6.75 3.50
C GLN A 121 -7.68 5.31 3.84
N CYS A 122 -7.49 4.43 2.84
CA CYS A 122 -7.83 3.01 2.86
C CYS A 122 -6.71 2.20 2.18
N GLY A 123 -6.90 0.88 2.07
CA GLY A 123 -6.06 0.04 1.21
C GLY A 123 -4.96 -0.72 1.93
N ASP A 124 -4.96 -0.68 3.26
CA ASP A 124 -4.12 -1.50 4.11
C ASP A 124 -4.93 -2.64 4.75
N PRO A 125 -4.69 -3.92 4.41
CA PRO A 125 -5.37 -5.04 5.04
C PRO A 125 -5.08 -5.22 6.53
N SER A 126 -3.95 -4.72 7.03
CA SER A 126 -3.64 -4.75 8.47
C SER A 126 -4.47 -3.74 9.26
N GLY A 127 -4.90 -2.66 8.61
CA GLY A 127 -5.64 -1.56 9.23
C GLY A 127 -4.79 -0.63 10.10
N THR A 128 -3.48 -0.80 10.12
CA THR A 128 -2.55 0.01 10.92
C THR A 128 -2.12 1.30 10.20
N GLY A 129 -2.21 1.32 8.86
CA GLY A 129 -1.66 2.37 8.01
C GLY A 129 -0.24 2.09 7.54
N GLU A 130 0.37 1.00 7.98
CA GLU A 130 1.75 0.61 7.61
C GLU A 130 1.79 -0.55 6.62
N GLY A 131 0.68 -1.27 6.44
CA GLY A 131 0.60 -2.44 5.58
C GLY A 131 0.54 -2.09 4.09
N GLY A 132 1.12 -2.96 3.27
CA GLY A 132 1.18 -2.83 1.81
C GLY A 132 1.01 -4.17 1.10
N PRO A 133 1.20 -4.21 -0.23
CA PRO A 133 1.01 -5.40 -1.04
C PRO A 133 2.28 -6.26 -1.15
N GLY A 134 3.39 -5.87 -0.50
CA GLY A 134 4.69 -6.54 -0.62
C GLY A 134 5.46 -6.17 -1.90
N TYR A 135 5.05 -5.11 -2.56
CA TYR A 135 5.74 -4.54 -3.72
C TYR A 135 5.50 -3.03 -3.83
N ARG A 136 6.35 -2.36 -4.57
CA ARG A 136 6.25 -0.93 -4.90
C ARG A 136 6.35 -0.70 -6.40
N TYR A 137 5.92 0.47 -6.84
CA TYR A 137 6.06 0.94 -8.22
C TYR A 137 6.13 2.47 -8.27
N LYS A 138 6.60 2.99 -9.41
CA LYS A 138 6.89 4.41 -9.62
C LYS A 138 5.65 5.28 -9.58
N ASP A 139 5.87 6.54 -9.28
CA ASP A 139 4.85 7.58 -9.35
C ASP A 139 4.47 7.89 -10.81
N GLU A 140 3.18 8.16 -11.01
CA GLU A 140 2.59 8.70 -12.22
C GLU A 140 1.93 10.04 -11.85
N LEU A 141 2.77 11.06 -11.65
CA LEU A 141 2.36 12.32 -11.04
C LEU A 141 1.46 13.17 -11.97
N PRO A 142 0.46 13.88 -11.42
CA PRO A 142 -0.34 14.83 -12.18
C PRO A 142 0.49 16.05 -12.58
N THR A 143 0.22 16.60 -13.79
CA THR A 143 0.97 17.73 -14.34
C THR A 143 0.16 19.05 -14.38
N ASP A 144 -1.17 18.99 -14.26
CA ASP A 144 -2.07 20.10 -14.54
C ASP A 144 -3.02 20.43 -13.38
N LEU A 145 -2.53 20.31 -12.13
CA LEU A 145 -3.34 20.68 -10.98
C LEU A 145 -3.32 22.20 -10.78
N PRO A 146 -4.46 22.81 -10.41
CA PRO A 146 -4.50 24.23 -10.09
C PRO A 146 -3.77 24.49 -8.77
N PRO A 147 -3.01 25.61 -8.67
CA PRO A 147 -2.38 26.00 -7.42
C PRO A 147 -3.37 26.14 -6.28
N ALA A 148 -2.98 25.73 -5.07
CA ALA A 148 -3.84 25.84 -3.90
C ALA A 148 -3.89 27.30 -3.41
N PRO A 149 -5.06 27.96 -3.43
CA PRO A 149 -5.17 29.36 -3.01
C PRO A 149 -4.91 29.58 -1.50
N THR A 150 -4.92 28.50 -0.73
CA THR A 150 -4.62 28.50 0.71
C THR A 150 -3.14 28.30 1.03
N ASP A 151 -2.31 28.08 0.02
CA ASP A 151 -0.87 27.91 0.20
C ASP A 151 -0.08 29.14 -0.29
N PRO A 152 0.42 29.98 0.62
CA PRO A 152 1.21 31.16 0.26
C PRO A 152 2.60 30.82 -0.28
N THR A 153 3.06 29.58 -0.13
CA THR A 153 4.38 29.14 -0.61
C THR A 153 4.36 28.74 -2.08
N GLY A 154 3.18 28.42 -2.64
CA GLY A 154 3.03 27.93 -4.02
C GLY A 154 3.54 26.51 -4.22
N GLU A 155 3.77 25.74 -3.13
CA GLU A 155 4.27 24.36 -3.21
C GLU A 155 3.15 23.33 -3.30
N ARG A 156 1.90 23.75 -3.12
CA ARG A 156 0.73 22.88 -3.04
C ARG A 156 -0.28 23.19 -4.12
N ASP A 157 -0.86 22.14 -4.64
CA ASP A 157 -1.93 22.18 -5.62
C ASP A 157 -3.23 21.62 -5.04
N VAL A 158 -4.34 21.92 -5.72
CA VAL A 158 -5.66 21.45 -5.33
C VAL A 158 -5.90 20.04 -5.83
N TYR A 159 -6.01 19.12 -4.92
CA TYR A 159 -6.65 17.83 -5.13
C TYR A 159 -8.14 18.02 -4.87
N ALA A 160 -8.89 18.14 -5.96
CA ALA A 160 -10.31 18.48 -5.89
C ALA A 160 -11.14 17.37 -5.22
N ARG A 161 -12.27 17.75 -4.62
CA ARG A 161 -13.26 16.81 -4.11
C ARG A 161 -13.62 15.76 -5.16
N GLY A 162 -13.52 14.50 -4.77
CA GLY A 162 -13.79 13.35 -5.63
C GLY A 162 -12.53 12.73 -6.25
N VAL A 163 -11.36 13.33 -6.11
CA VAL A 163 -10.10 12.71 -6.53
C VAL A 163 -9.86 11.39 -5.78
N LEU A 164 -9.37 10.40 -6.52
CA LEU A 164 -8.83 9.14 -6.03
C LEU A 164 -7.33 9.13 -6.33
N ALA A 165 -6.49 9.06 -5.30
CA ALA A 165 -5.05 9.08 -5.44
C ALA A 165 -4.36 8.03 -4.56
N MET A 166 -3.13 7.65 -4.92
CA MET A 166 -2.30 6.75 -4.12
C MET A 166 -1.71 7.50 -2.92
N ALA A 167 -1.70 6.83 -1.78
CA ALA A 167 -0.84 7.19 -0.66
C ALA A 167 0.54 6.56 -0.88
N ASN A 168 1.60 7.27 -0.47
CA ASN A 168 2.98 6.82 -0.57
C ASN A 168 3.79 7.24 0.66
N ALA A 169 4.98 6.68 0.81
CA ALA A 169 5.96 7.00 1.85
C ALA A 169 7.15 7.80 1.29
N GLY A 170 6.97 8.50 0.20
CA GLY A 170 7.97 9.26 -0.56
C GLY A 170 7.97 8.87 -2.04
N PRO A 171 8.88 9.43 -2.84
CA PRO A 171 8.93 9.17 -4.27
C PRO A 171 9.02 7.68 -4.61
N ASP A 172 8.26 7.24 -5.61
CA ASP A 172 8.29 5.89 -6.17
C ASP A 172 7.98 4.77 -5.16
N THR A 173 7.14 5.06 -4.15
CA THR A 173 6.74 4.09 -3.13
C THR A 173 5.24 3.77 -3.16
N ASN A 174 4.59 3.89 -4.32
CA ASN A 174 3.20 3.46 -4.46
C ASN A 174 3.08 1.97 -4.16
N GLY A 175 2.06 1.61 -3.37
CA GLY A 175 1.76 0.23 -3.00
C GLY A 175 0.27 -0.10 -3.19
N SER A 176 -0.44 -0.33 -2.08
CA SER A 176 -1.87 -0.60 -2.10
C SER A 176 -2.73 0.48 -1.46
N GLN A 177 -2.14 1.36 -0.64
CA GLN A 177 -2.91 2.37 0.06
C GLN A 177 -3.30 3.52 -0.86
N PHE A 178 -4.53 3.97 -0.74
CA PHE A 178 -5.11 5.06 -1.51
C PHE A 178 -5.94 5.97 -0.63
N PHE A 179 -6.20 7.18 -1.10
CA PHE A 179 -7.12 8.09 -0.43
C PHE A 179 -8.19 8.65 -1.36
N LEU A 180 -9.33 8.95 -0.75
CA LEU A 180 -10.52 9.50 -1.37
C LEU A 180 -10.71 10.92 -0.85
N VAL A 181 -10.63 11.90 -1.73
CA VAL A 181 -10.77 13.32 -1.37
C VAL A 181 -12.25 13.67 -1.23
N PHE A 182 -12.71 13.97 -0.01
CA PHE A 182 -14.11 14.34 0.23
C PHE A 182 -14.36 15.87 0.27
N GLY A 183 -13.32 16.66 0.23
CA GLY A 183 -13.35 18.12 0.07
C GLY A 183 -12.02 18.61 -0.49
N ASP A 184 -12.01 19.71 -1.22
CA ASP A 184 -10.79 20.24 -1.81
C ASP A 184 -9.66 20.30 -0.82
N SER A 185 -8.52 19.77 -1.23
CA SER A 185 -7.36 19.55 -0.37
C SER A 185 -6.10 20.11 -1.02
N ALA A 186 -5.31 20.84 -0.24
CA ALA A 186 -4.04 21.43 -0.67
C ALA A 186 -2.89 20.49 -0.33
N LEU A 187 -2.34 19.81 -1.33
CA LEU A 187 -1.25 18.86 -1.20
C LEU A 187 -0.11 19.21 -2.17
N ARG A 188 1.12 18.84 -1.81
CA ARG A 188 2.19 18.81 -2.82
C ARG A 188 1.80 17.82 -3.92
N PRO A 189 2.11 18.10 -5.21
CA PRO A 189 1.73 17.22 -6.32
C PRO A 189 2.58 15.93 -6.40
N ASN A 190 2.76 15.26 -5.26
CA ASN A 190 3.59 14.07 -5.08
C ASN A 190 2.76 12.78 -4.97
N TYR A 191 1.46 12.86 -5.25
CA TYR A 191 0.57 11.72 -5.14
C TYR A 191 -0.05 11.41 -6.49
N THR A 192 0.13 10.18 -6.96
CA THR A 192 -0.43 9.70 -8.22
C THR A 192 -1.95 9.72 -8.18
N ILE A 193 -2.57 10.58 -9.00
CA ILE A 193 -4.02 10.58 -9.22
C ILE A 193 -4.34 9.54 -10.29
N PHE A 194 -5.16 8.54 -9.97
CA PHE A 194 -5.48 7.47 -10.90
C PHE A 194 -6.98 7.29 -11.17
N GLY A 195 -7.80 8.23 -10.66
CA GLY A 195 -9.23 8.18 -10.91
C GLY A 195 -10.05 9.14 -10.07
N SER A 196 -11.34 8.83 -10.00
CA SER A 196 -12.32 9.65 -9.28
C SER A 196 -13.43 8.84 -8.65
N VAL A 197 -13.99 9.37 -7.58
CA VAL A 197 -15.19 8.88 -6.90
C VAL A 197 -16.43 9.42 -7.64
N ARG A 198 -17.34 8.54 -8.02
CA ARG A 198 -18.58 8.93 -8.67
C ARG A 198 -19.58 9.53 -7.66
N PRO A 199 -20.59 10.30 -8.11
CA PRO A 199 -21.50 11.06 -7.22
C PRO A 199 -22.15 10.23 -6.10
N LEU A 200 -22.49 8.97 -6.37
CA LEU A 200 -23.04 8.10 -5.34
C LEU A 200 -22.04 7.84 -4.21
N GLY A 201 -20.77 7.64 -4.55
CA GLY A 201 -19.70 7.42 -3.58
C GLY A 201 -19.42 8.66 -2.73
N LEU A 202 -19.51 9.87 -3.32
CA LEU A 202 -19.34 11.11 -2.59
C LEU A 202 -20.33 11.24 -1.41
N ARG A 203 -21.57 10.78 -1.57
CA ARG A 203 -22.55 10.75 -0.47
C ARG A 203 -22.15 9.79 0.67
N ALA A 204 -21.48 8.68 0.35
CA ALA A 204 -20.93 7.79 1.37
C ALA A 204 -19.75 8.45 2.12
N LEU A 205 -18.87 9.13 1.38
CA LEU A 205 -17.77 9.88 1.98
C LEU A 205 -18.26 11.02 2.88
N ASP A 206 -19.31 11.75 2.48
CA ASP A 206 -19.92 12.81 3.27
C ASP A 206 -20.44 12.30 4.63
N ARG A 207 -21.02 11.10 4.64
CA ARG A 207 -21.46 10.46 5.90
C ARG A 207 -20.29 10.17 6.82
N VAL A 208 -19.20 9.62 6.28
CA VAL A 208 -18.00 9.35 7.09
C VAL A 208 -17.43 10.65 7.64
N ALA A 209 -17.30 11.66 6.76
CA ALA A 209 -16.77 12.97 7.12
C ALA A 209 -17.62 13.68 8.20
N ALA A 210 -18.95 13.57 8.12
CA ALA A 210 -19.85 14.14 9.11
C ALA A 210 -19.71 13.51 10.51
N GLY A 211 -19.23 12.27 10.59
CA GLY A 211 -18.89 11.62 11.86
C GLY A 211 -17.61 12.14 12.48
N GLY A 212 -16.74 12.75 11.68
CA GLY A 212 -15.43 13.23 12.14
C GLY A 212 -14.45 12.10 12.46
N VAL A 213 -13.36 12.48 13.12
CA VAL A 213 -12.31 11.59 13.61
C VAL A 213 -12.68 11.08 15.00
N ALA A 214 -12.37 9.82 15.26
CA ALA A 214 -12.66 9.21 16.57
C ALA A 214 -11.82 9.89 17.68
N PRO A 215 -12.44 10.33 18.78
CA PRO A 215 -11.70 10.90 19.88
C PRO A 215 -10.79 9.87 20.55
N THR A 216 -9.67 10.35 21.10
CA THR A 216 -8.77 9.56 21.94
C THR A 216 -8.75 10.14 23.36
N PRO A 217 -8.22 9.43 24.35
CA PRO A 217 -8.05 9.99 25.70
C PRO A 217 -7.17 11.25 25.73
N GLU A 218 -6.22 11.36 24.80
CA GLU A 218 -5.25 12.46 24.70
C GLU A 218 -5.80 13.63 23.88
N ASP A 219 -6.68 13.35 22.91
CA ASP A 219 -7.29 14.37 22.04
C ASP A 219 -8.79 14.09 21.88
N PRO A 220 -9.66 14.86 22.55
CA PRO A 220 -11.11 14.68 22.47
C PRO A 220 -11.73 15.20 21.15
N ALA A 221 -11.00 15.97 20.33
CA ALA A 221 -11.48 16.54 19.08
C ALA A 221 -10.42 16.49 17.97
N PRO A 222 -9.90 15.30 17.64
CA PRO A 222 -8.83 15.17 16.67
C PRO A 222 -9.32 15.51 15.25
N VAL A 223 -8.38 16.00 14.45
CA VAL A 223 -8.62 16.28 13.03
C VAL A 223 -7.89 15.29 12.10
N ASP A 224 -7.16 14.35 12.67
CA ASP A 224 -6.43 13.29 11.99
C ASP A 224 -6.44 12.01 12.84
N GLY A 225 -6.84 10.89 12.25
CA GLY A 225 -6.91 9.61 12.96
C GLY A 225 -7.97 8.67 12.37
N ALA A 226 -8.37 7.68 13.15
CA ALA A 226 -9.41 6.74 12.72
C ALA A 226 -10.75 7.47 12.55
N PRO A 227 -11.55 7.17 11.49
CA PRO A 227 -12.88 7.75 11.37
C PRO A 227 -13.80 7.28 12.52
N ALA A 228 -14.55 8.21 13.14
CA ALA A 228 -15.51 7.88 14.18
C ALA A 228 -16.62 6.93 13.67
N ILE A 229 -17.03 7.10 12.40
CA ILE A 229 -17.83 6.11 11.70
C ILE A 229 -16.87 5.11 11.06
N ARG A 230 -16.59 3.99 11.77
CA ARG A 230 -15.77 2.90 11.23
C ARG A 230 -16.23 2.57 9.81
N THR A 231 -15.32 2.71 8.87
CA THR A 231 -15.61 2.46 7.44
C THR A 231 -14.91 1.18 7.02
N GLU A 232 -15.70 0.18 6.63
CA GLU A 232 -15.21 -1.13 6.23
C GLU A 232 -15.58 -1.41 4.77
N ILE A 233 -14.60 -1.85 3.98
CA ILE A 233 -14.78 -2.34 2.62
C ILE A 233 -15.09 -3.85 2.70
N PHE A 234 -16.34 -4.24 2.53
CA PHE A 234 -16.71 -5.66 2.50
C PHE A 234 -16.19 -6.36 1.26
N LEU A 235 -16.35 -5.69 0.11
CA LEU A 235 -15.91 -6.20 -1.20
C LEU A 235 -15.47 -5.03 -2.08
N ALA A 236 -14.44 -5.27 -2.90
CA ALA A 236 -14.08 -4.43 -4.03
C ALA A 236 -14.36 -5.23 -5.32
N LEU A 237 -15.26 -4.73 -6.17
CA LEU A 237 -15.70 -5.42 -7.38
C LEU A 237 -15.23 -4.70 -8.64
N PRO A 238 -14.50 -5.36 -9.55
CA PRO A 238 -14.21 -4.81 -10.86
C PRO A 238 -15.49 -4.87 -11.72
N LEU A 239 -15.71 -3.84 -12.54
CA LEU A 239 -16.84 -3.70 -13.46
C LEU A 239 -16.38 -3.63 -14.91
#